data_8bb5627c0ef256efd3de63c88af665ae
#
_entry.id   8bb5627c0ef256efd3de63c88af665ae
#
_cell.length_a   1.000
_cell.length_b   1.000
_cell.length_c   1.000
_cell.angle_alpha   90.00
_cell.angle_beta   90.00
_cell.angle_gamma   90.00
#
_symmetry.space_group_name_H-M   'P 1'
#
loop_
_entity.id
_entity.type
_entity.pdbx_description
1 polymer ?
#
loop_
_entity_poly.entity_id
_entity_poly.type
_entity_poly.pdbx_seq_one_letter_code
_entity_poly.pdbx_strand_id
1 'polypeptide(L)'
;TPVENGSDGLLLLLNDEIPDDYNVFFNGWDRSNMLSLSGVGIHHPSGDYMKISTYGNYPTESITWRNSDVGKTGATNAHWNATFDATPNGHGVTEGGSSGSPLFNSKGLIIGTLSGGSSSCELPEGLNLYGKLYYHWNKYSDNDTARMDVWLDPLGTGVTSLQGMTQDGKTIGNEYESPTDLKYKQI
;
A
#
# COMPACT_ATOMS: atom_id res chain seq x y z
N THR A 1 -2.55 6.64 -12.40
CA THR A 1 -2.05 5.72 -13.45
C THR A 1 -3.05 4.60 -13.67
N PRO A 2 -3.40 4.22 -14.91
CA PRO A 2 -4.26 3.06 -15.17
C PRO A 2 -3.53 1.76 -14.83
N VAL A 3 -4.27 0.65 -14.75
CA VAL A 3 -3.67 -0.69 -14.61
C VAL A 3 -2.99 -1.13 -15.89
N GLU A 4 -3.64 -0.92 -17.04
CA GLU A 4 -3.09 -1.28 -18.34
C GLU A 4 -1.90 -0.38 -18.71
N ASN A 5 -0.74 -0.99 -18.99
CA ASN A 5 0.54 -0.32 -19.21
C ASN A 5 0.98 0.61 -18.07
N GLY A 6 0.38 0.49 -16.90
CA GLY A 6 0.62 1.30 -15.71
C GLY A 6 0.71 0.45 -14.44
N SER A 7 0.38 1.04 -13.31
CA SER A 7 0.49 0.42 -11.99
C SER A 7 -0.76 0.60 -11.11
N ASP A 8 -1.88 1.04 -11.70
CA ASP A 8 -3.17 1.16 -11.02
C ASP A 8 -3.15 2.08 -9.79
N GLY A 9 -2.71 3.31 -9.97
CA GLY A 9 -2.64 4.29 -8.90
C GLY A 9 -3.61 5.46 -9.08
N LEU A 10 -4.27 5.87 -8.01
CA LEU A 10 -5.14 7.03 -7.95
C LEU A 10 -4.77 7.88 -6.73
N LEU A 11 -4.64 9.18 -6.92
CA LEU A 11 -4.54 10.18 -5.88
C LEU A 11 -5.74 11.12 -5.99
N LEU A 12 -6.42 11.35 -4.87
CA LEU A 12 -7.58 12.23 -4.80
C LEU A 12 -7.25 13.45 -3.94
N LEU A 13 -7.77 14.60 -4.36
CA LEU A 13 -7.79 15.80 -3.56
C LEU A 13 -9.12 15.85 -2.79
N LEU A 14 -9.06 16.06 -1.48
CA LEU A 14 -10.25 16.32 -0.69
C LEU A 14 -10.81 17.71 -1.04
N ASN A 15 -12.12 17.83 -1.17
CA ASN A 15 -12.79 19.11 -1.44
C ASN A 15 -12.88 19.99 -0.19
N ASP A 16 -12.94 19.35 0.98
CA ASP A 16 -13.14 20.03 2.26
C ASP A 16 -11.93 19.82 3.16
N GLU A 17 -11.69 20.73 4.07
CA GLU A 17 -10.69 20.58 5.13
C GLU A 17 -11.14 19.49 6.10
N ILE A 18 -10.18 18.74 6.61
CA ILE A 18 -10.44 17.72 7.63
C ILE A 18 -10.66 18.40 8.96
N PRO A 19 -11.83 18.19 9.63
CA PRO A 19 -12.11 18.80 10.93
C PRO A 19 -11.03 18.41 11.98
N ASP A 20 -10.65 19.38 12.83
CA ASP A 20 -9.60 19.17 13.82
C ASP A 20 -9.97 18.09 14.86
N ASP A 21 -11.26 17.92 15.15
CA ASP A 21 -11.76 16.93 16.10
C ASP A 21 -11.69 15.47 15.59
N TYR A 22 -11.41 15.27 14.29
CA TYR A 22 -11.19 13.92 13.73
C TYR A 22 -9.87 13.30 14.21
N ASN A 23 -8.94 14.12 14.65
CA ASN A 23 -7.64 13.67 15.17
C ASN A 23 -6.96 12.65 14.24
N VAL A 24 -6.89 12.96 12.95
CA VAL A 24 -6.37 12.06 11.93
C VAL A 24 -4.85 11.93 12.00
N PHE A 25 -4.36 10.79 11.54
CA PHE A 25 -2.96 10.56 11.28
C PHE A 25 -2.73 10.48 9.76
N PHE A 26 -1.83 11.30 9.25
CA PHE A 26 -1.40 11.27 7.87
C PHE A 26 -0.27 10.26 7.70
N ASN A 27 -0.53 9.20 6.96
CA ASN A 27 0.47 8.16 6.75
C ASN A 27 1.68 8.68 5.98
N GLY A 28 2.86 8.23 6.41
CA GLY A 28 4.08 8.39 5.62
C GLY A 28 4.13 7.43 4.45
N TRP A 29 5.11 7.65 3.58
CA TRP A 29 5.30 6.85 2.39
C TRP A 29 6.78 6.63 2.07
N ASP A 30 7.06 5.56 1.31
CA ASP A 30 8.37 5.24 0.77
C ASP A 30 8.20 4.86 -0.71
N ARG A 31 8.73 5.72 -1.59
CA ARG A 31 8.73 5.52 -3.04
C ARG A 31 10.01 4.90 -3.58
N SER A 32 10.88 4.39 -2.72
CA SER A 32 12.02 3.63 -3.19
C SER A 32 11.56 2.36 -3.90
N ASN A 33 12.38 1.87 -4.84
CA ASN A 33 12.11 0.59 -5.51
C ASN A 33 12.81 -0.58 -4.79
N MET A 34 12.95 -0.47 -3.47
CA MET A 34 13.56 -1.49 -2.62
C MET A 34 12.52 -2.51 -2.17
N LEU A 35 12.89 -3.78 -2.19
CA LEU A 35 12.06 -4.85 -1.65
C LEU A 35 11.83 -4.62 -0.15
N SER A 36 10.60 -4.80 0.31
CA SER A 36 10.28 -4.79 1.74
C SER A 36 10.38 -6.20 2.29
N LEU A 37 11.16 -6.35 3.37
CA LEU A 37 11.37 -7.67 4.01
C LEU A 37 10.18 -8.09 4.85
N SER A 38 9.41 -7.13 5.38
CA SER A 38 8.23 -7.38 6.19
C SER A 38 7.32 -6.16 6.21
N GLY A 39 6.09 -6.36 6.63
CA GLY A 39 5.12 -5.28 6.77
C GLY A 39 3.69 -5.78 6.89
N VAL A 40 2.74 -4.93 6.55
CA VAL A 40 1.31 -5.22 6.70
C VAL A 40 0.50 -4.64 5.54
N GLY A 41 -0.60 -5.31 5.20
CA GLY A 41 -1.71 -4.75 4.45
C GLY A 41 -2.89 -4.52 5.39
N ILE A 42 -3.57 -3.37 5.29
CA ILE A 42 -4.78 -3.05 6.06
C ILE A 42 -5.90 -2.81 5.06
N HIS A 43 -6.97 -3.62 5.13
CA HIS A 43 -7.97 -3.66 4.07
C HIS A 43 -9.34 -4.11 4.56
N HIS A 44 -10.36 -4.02 3.70
CA HIS A 44 -11.74 -4.46 3.95
C HIS A 44 -12.15 -5.53 2.91
N PRO A 45 -11.74 -6.81 3.08
CA PRO A 45 -12.10 -7.87 2.15
C PRO A 45 -13.61 -8.11 2.18
N SER A 46 -14.20 -8.26 1.01
CA SER A 46 -15.65 -8.54 0.81
C SER A 46 -16.59 -7.53 1.48
N GLY A 47 -16.12 -6.31 1.79
CA GLY A 47 -16.89 -5.32 2.53
C GLY A 47 -17.11 -5.66 4.00
N ASP A 48 -16.38 -6.62 4.53
CA ASP A 48 -16.38 -7.02 5.93
C ASP A 48 -15.56 -6.05 6.81
N TYR A 49 -15.45 -6.35 8.10
CA TYR A 49 -14.62 -5.59 9.04
C TYR A 49 -13.19 -5.44 8.55
N MET A 50 -12.55 -4.36 8.97
CA MET A 50 -11.14 -4.11 8.67
C MET A 50 -10.27 -5.29 9.13
N LYS A 51 -9.42 -5.78 8.23
CA LYS A 51 -8.47 -6.85 8.47
C LYS A 51 -7.04 -6.32 8.36
N ILE A 52 -6.14 -6.98 9.08
CA ILE A 52 -4.70 -6.77 9.00
C ILE A 52 -4.08 -8.08 8.53
N SER A 53 -3.35 -8.02 7.42
CA SER A 53 -2.61 -9.14 6.87
C SER A 53 -1.12 -8.82 6.96
N THR A 54 -0.34 -9.68 7.60
CA THR A 54 1.11 -9.49 7.80
C THR A 54 1.93 -10.30 6.82
N TYR A 55 3.10 -9.79 6.44
CA TYR A 55 4.11 -10.54 5.69
C TYR A 55 5.49 -10.34 6.33
N GLY A 56 6.29 -11.40 6.37
CA GLY A 56 7.60 -11.38 7.00
C GLY A 56 8.39 -12.65 6.75
N ASN A 57 7.73 -13.76 6.39
CA ASN A 57 8.40 -14.98 5.97
C ASN A 57 8.99 -14.84 4.56
N TYR A 58 8.36 -14.03 3.71
CA TYR A 58 8.81 -13.76 2.35
C TYR A 58 8.84 -12.25 2.12
N PRO A 59 9.96 -11.69 1.59
CA PRO A 59 10.00 -10.30 1.18
C PRO A 59 9.03 -10.06 0.02
N THR A 60 8.64 -8.79 -0.20
CA THR A 60 7.90 -8.44 -1.42
C THR A 60 8.70 -8.77 -2.67
N GLU A 61 8.02 -9.17 -3.72
CA GLU A 61 8.62 -9.45 -5.02
C GLU A 61 8.20 -8.41 -6.05
N SER A 62 9.11 -8.07 -6.96
CA SER A 62 8.80 -7.18 -8.08
C SER A 62 8.18 -7.96 -9.22
N ILE A 63 6.95 -7.63 -9.60
CA ILE A 63 6.18 -8.39 -10.60
C ILE A 63 5.45 -7.47 -11.58
N THR A 64 5.11 -8.03 -12.74
CA THR A 64 4.22 -7.41 -13.72
C THR A 64 2.80 -7.94 -13.54
N TRP A 65 1.86 -7.06 -13.26
CA TRP A 65 0.44 -7.42 -13.19
C TRP A 65 -0.07 -7.92 -14.55
N ARG A 66 -0.82 -8.99 -14.55
CA ARG A 66 -1.43 -9.57 -15.75
C ARG A 66 -2.83 -10.08 -15.42
N ASN A 67 -3.76 -9.83 -16.34
CA ASN A 67 -5.09 -10.42 -16.30
C ASN A 67 -5.38 -11.03 -17.68
N SER A 68 -5.29 -12.35 -17.74
CA SER A 68 -5.50 -13.12 -18.99
C SER A 68 -6.96 -13.08 -19.47
N ASP A 69 -7.93 -12.95 -18.54
CA ASP A 69 -9.35 -13.01 -18.88
C ASP A 69 -9.80 -11.81 -19.71
N VAL A 70 -9.14 -10.66 -19.52
CA VAL A 70 -9.40 -9.44 -20.29
C VAL A 70 -8.22 -9.03 -21.17
N GLY A 71 -7.18 -9.84 -21.24
CA GLY A 71 -6.00 -9.59 -22.09
C GLY A 71 -5.19 -8.35 -21.69
N LYS A 72 -5.26 -7.90 -20.43
CA LYS A 72 -4.58 -6.69 -19.96
C LYS A 72 -3.29 -7.01 -19.21
N THR A 73 -2.29 -6.14 -19.42
CA THR A 73 -0.98 -6.25 -18.76
C THR A 73 -0.59 -4.87 -18.23
N GLY A 74 -0.13 -4.82 -16.98
CA GLY A 74 0.45 -3.63 -16.37
C GLY A 74 1.85 -3.33 -16.92
N ALA A 75 2.45 -2.24 -16.46
CA ALA A 75 3.83 -1.95 -16.79
C ALA A 75 4.77 -2.98 -16.18
N THR A 76 5.90 -3.20 -16.83
CA THR A 76 6.89 -4.20 -16.41
C THR A 76 7.41 -3.90 -15.00
N ASN A 77 7.28 -4.89 -14.11
CA ASN A 77 7.76 -4.80 -12.72
C ASN A 77 7.20 -3.60 -11.94
N ALA A 78 6.01 -3.10 -12.29
CA ALA A 78 5.37 -1.96 -11.66
C ALA A 78 4.52 -2.31 -10.43
N HIS A 79 4.49 -3.58 -10.03
CA HIS A 79 3.76 -4.07 -8.85
C HIS A 79 4.68 -4.79 -7.87
N TRP A 80 4.30 -4.76 -6.60
CA TRP A 80 4.77 -5.67 -5.57
C TRP A 80 3.81 -6.86 -5.48
N ASN A 81 4.34 -8.08 -5.36
CA ASN A 81 3.61 -9.20 -4.80
C ASN A 81 3.96 -9.30 -3.31
N ALA A 82 2.96 -9.31 -2.45
CA ALA A 82 3.11 -9.58 -1.02
C ALA A 82 2.45 -10.92 -0.69
N THR A 83 3.23 -11.92 -0.28
CA THR A 83 2.70 -13.18 0.24
C THR A 83 2.49 -13.02 1.74
N PHE A 84 1.23 -13.09 2.16
CA PHE A 84 0.89 -12.93 3.57
C PHE A 84 1.17 -14.20 4.37
N ASP A 85 1.45 -14.00 5.66
CA ASP A 85 1.79 -15.08 6.58
C ASP A 85 0.54 -15.71 7.20
N ALA A 86 0.65 -16.99 7.55
CA ALA A 86 -0.27 -17.63 8.47
C ALA A 86 -0.01 -17.13 9.90
N THR A 87 -1.07 -16.81 10.62
CA THR A 87 -1.03 -16.37 12.02
C THR A 87 -1.98 -17.21 12.87
N PRO A 88 -1.91 -17.18 14.21
CA PRO A 88 -2.91 -17.83 15.06
C PRO A 88 -4.35 -17.39 14.79
N ASN A 89 -4.56 -16.21 14.19
CA ASN A 89 -5.87 -15.67 13.84
C ASN A 89 -6.30 -16.00 12.40
N GLY A 90 -5.54 -16.80 11.68
CA GLY A 90 -5.79 -17.17 10.29
C GLY A 90 -4.70 -16.71 9.33
N HIS A 91 -4.88 -17.02 8.06
CA HIS A 91 -3.98 -16.61 6.99
C HIS A 91 -4.49 -15.32 6.32
N GLY A 92 -3.61 -14.35 6.09
CA GLY A 92 -3.96 -13.12 5.38
C GLY A 92 -4.25 -13.39 3.91
N VAL A 93 -5.35 -12.84 3.39
CA VAL A 93 -5.73 -12.87 1.97
C VAL A 93 -6.35 -11.54 1.57
N THR A 94 -6.38 -11.24 0.26
CA THR A 94 -7.14 -10.11 -0.26
C THR A 94 -8.30 -10.61 -1.11
N GLU A 95 -9.42 -9.91 -1.06
CA GLU A 95 -10.63 -10.23 -1.82
C GLU A 95 -11.21 -8.97 -2.45
N GLY A 96 -12.27 -9.08 -3.24
CA GLY A 96 -13.01 -7.94 -3.75
C GLY A 96 -13.39 -6.99 -2.61
N GLY A 97 -13.21 -5.67 -2.78
CA GLY A 97 -13.34 -4.67 -1.71
C GLY A 97 -12.01 -4.27 -1.06
N SER A 98 -10.97 -5.10 -1.12
CA SER A 98 -9.62 -4.73 -0.67
C SER A 98 -8.89 -3.79 -1.63
N SER A 99 -9.39 -3.60 -2.84
CA SER A 99 -8.79 -2.76 -3.89
C SER A 99 -8.48 -1.35 -3.39
N GLY A 100 -7.31 -0.82 -3.73
CA GLY A 100 -6.84 0.50 -3.30
C GLY A 100 -6.26 0.54 -1.89
N SER A 101 -6.35 -0.55 -1.11
CA SER A 101 -5.78 -0.60 0.24
C SER A 101 -4.26 -0.47 0.24
N PRO A 102 -3.67 0.15 1.27
CA PRO A 102 -2.23 0.36 1.35
C PRO A 102 -1.47 -0.91 1.74
N LEU A 103 -0.27 -1.05 1.16
CA LEU A 103 0.77 -1.94 1.65
C LEU A 103 1.82 -1.11 2.39
N PHE A 104 2.09 -1.47 3.63
CA PHE A 104 3.10 -0.84 4.46
C PHE A 104 4.37 -1.70 4.55
N ASN A 105 5.53 -1.07 4.57
CA ASN A 105 6.77 -1.72 4.93
C ASN A 105 6.95 -1.83 6.46
N SER A 106 8.06 -2.41 6.90
CA SER A 106 8.38 -2.57 8.34
C SER A 106 8.54 -1.26 9.12
N LYS A 107 8.62 -0.13 8.43
CA LYS A 107 8.66 1.21 9.05
C LYS A 107 7.29 1.89 9.11
N GLY A 108 6.21 1.18 8.73
CA GLY A 108 4.87 1.75 8.66
C GLY A 108 4.68 2.77 7.53
N LEU A 109 5.52 2.72 6.49
CA LEU A 109 5.43 3.62 5.34
C LEU A 109 4.72 2.93 4.18
N ILE A 110 3.82 3.65 3.51
CA ILE A 110 3.10 3.14 2.34
C ILE A 110 4.09 2.96 1.18
N ILE A 111 4.12 1.75 0.59
CA ILE A 111 4.96 1.41 -0.56
C ILE A 111 4.16 1.08 -1.81
N GLY A 112 2.85 0.93 -1.70
CA GLY A 112 1.96 0.63 -2.83
C GLY A 112 0.50 0.52 -2.42
N THR A 113 -0.37 0.35 -3.42
CA THR A 113 -1.82 0.22 -3.27
C THR A 113 -2.33 -1.01 -4.03
N LEU A 114 -3.29 -1.75 -3.45
CA LEU A 114 -3.76 -3.01 -4.00
C LEU A 114 -4.51 -2.84 -5.32
N SER A 115 -4.02 -3.51 -6.36
CA SER A 115 -4.68 -3.64 -7.66
C SER A 115 -5.54 -4.91 -7.76
N GLY A 116 -5.18 -5.98 -7.06
CA GLY A 116 -5.86 -7.26 -7.09
C GLY A 116 -4.91 -8.42 -6.84
N GLY A 117 -5.36 -9.62 -7.18
CA GLY A 117 -4.58 -10.83 -6.96
C GLY A 117 -5.39 -12.10 -7.20
N SER A 118 -4.83 -13.21 -6.77
CA SER A 118 -5.47 -14.53 -6.82
C SER A 118 -5.54 -15.19 -5.44
N SER A 119 -5.12 -14.50 -4.38
CA SER A 119 -5.29 -15.04 -3.03
C SER A 119 -6.77 -15.16 -2.66
N SER A 120 -7.09 -16.19 -1.92
CA SER A 120 -8.44 -16.45 -1.36
C SER A 120 -8.31 -17.33 -0.12
N CYS A 121 -9.42 -17.55 0.59
CA CYS A 121 -9.43 -18.50 1.70
C CYS A 121 -9.04 -19.93 1.27
N GLU A 122 -9.32 -20.30 0.01
CA GLU A 122 -8.98 -21.61 -0.57
C GLU A 122 -7.54 -21.64 -1.15
N LEU A 123 -7.01 -20.46 -1.50
CA LEU A 123 -5.65 -20.30 -2.03
C LEU A 123 -4.93 -19.16 -1.30
N PRO A 124 -4.62 -19.32 -0.01
CA PRO A 124 -4.08 -18.23 0.79
C PRO A 124 -2.68 -17.77 0.33
N GLU A 125 -1.91 -18.63 -0.31
CA GLU A 125 -0.59 -18.29 -0.88
C GLU A 125 -0.69 -17.70 -2.30
N GLY A 126 -1.90 -17.39 -2.78
CA GLY A 126 -2.11 -16.71 -4.05
C GLY A 126 -1.50 -15.31 -4.08
N LEU A 127 -1.44 -14.72 -5.26
CA LEU A 127 -0.84 -13.39 -5.45
C LEU A 127 -1.67 -12.30 -4.78
N ASN A 128 -0.97 -11.31 -4.20
CA ASN A 128 -1.55 -10.04 -3.76
C ASN A 128 -0.72 -8.91 -4.38
N LEU A 129 -1.25 -8.29 -5.43
CA LEU A 129 -0.51 -7.40 -6.32
C LEU A 129 -0.80 -5.94 -5.99
N TYR A 130 0.20 -5.24 -5.50
CA TYR A 130 0.15 -3.84 -5.12
C TYR A 130 0.90 -2.98 -6.14
N GLY A 131 0.22 -2.02 -6.77
CA GLY A 131 0.88 -1.03 -7.61
C GLY A 131 1.91 -0.24 -6.81
N LYS A 132 3.14 -0.19 -7.30
CA LYS A 132 4.25 0.47 -6.60
C LYS A 132 4.08 1.97 -6.55
N LEU A 133 4.23 2.58 -5.38
CA LEU A 133 4.32 4.03 -5.26
C LEU A 133 5.49 4.60 -6.08
N TYR A 134 6.60 3.85 -6.18
CA TYR A 134 7.73 4.16 -7.07
C TYR A 134 7.28 4.41 -8.51
N TYR A 135 6.37 3.57 -9.04
CA TYR A 135 5.89 3.70 -10.40
C TYR A 135 4.83 4.82 -10.53
N HIS A 136 3.90 4.92 -9.57
CA HIS A 136 2.90 5.99 -9.52
C HIS A 136 3.54 7.38 -9.50
N TRP A 137 4.76 7.48 -8.97
CA TRP A 137 5.45 8.74 -8.75
C TRP A 137 5.56 9.55 -10.05
N ASN A 138 6.28 9.01 -11.04
CA ASN A 138 6.49 9.71 -12.31
C ASN A 138 6.92 8.77 -13.46
N LYS A 139 6.58 7.47 -13.40
CA LYS A 139 7.07 6.51 -14.40
C LYS A 139 6.09 6.27 -15.55
N TYR A 140 4.83 6.62 -15.38
CA TYR A 140 3.80 6.35 -16.36
C TYR A 140 3.76 7.39 -17.49
N SER A 141 3.88 8.68 -17.16
CA SER A 141 3.70 9.78 -18.10
C SER A 141 4.36 11.06 -17.57
N ASP A 142 4.69 11.97 -18.48
CA ASP A 142 5.13 13.33 -18.15
C ASP A 142 3.97 14.30 -17.88
N ASN A 143 2.72 13.84 -18.04
CA ASN A 143 1.54 14.65 -17.75
C ASN A 143 1.30 14.71 -16.23
N ASP A 144 1.19 15.92 -15.68
CA ASP A 144 1.01 16.17 -14.26
C ASP A 144 -0.24 15.49 -13.65
N THR A 145 -1.28 15.29 -14.44
CA THR A 145 -2.48 14.56 -13.99
C THR A 145 -2.28 13.05 -13.86
N ALA A 146 -1.18 12.52 -14.39
CA ALA A 146 -0.89 11.08 -14.40
C ALA A 146 0.32 10.71 -13.52
N ARG A 147 0.81 11.66 -12.70
CA ARG A 147 1.98 11.48 -11.84
C ARG A 147 1.70 12.03 -10.44
N MET A 148 2.29 11.43 -9.42
CA MET A 148 2.04 11.79 -8.03
C MET A 148 3.06 12.78 -7.46
N ASP A 149 4.26 12.88 -8.05
CA ASP A 149 5.35 13.73 -7.54
C ASP A 149 4.98 15.22 -7.50
N VAL A 150 4.26 15.72 -8.49
CA VAL A 150 3.82 17.13 -8.52
C VAL A 150 2.89 17.50 -7.37
N TRP A 151 2.26 16.49 -6.73
CA TRP A 151 1.33 16.67 -5.62
C TRP A 151 1.93 16.29 -4.27
N LEU A 152 2.73 15.24 -4.21
CA LEU A 152 3.31 14.71 -2.98
C LEU A 152 4.71 15.28 -2.66
N ASP A 153 5.38 15.90 -3.64
CA ASP A 153 6.65 16.63 -3.50
C ASP A 153 6.62 17.91 -4.38
N PRO A 154 5.67 18.84 -4.13
CA PRO A 154 5.48 20.02 -4.99
C PRO A 154 6.68 20.97 -5.02
N LEU A 155 7.58 20.84 -4.06
CA LEU A 155 8.81 21.63 -4.01
C LEU A 155 9.98 20.96 -4.77
N GLY A 156 9.77 19.75 -5.31
CA GLY A 156 10.80 19.01 -6.05
C GLY A 156 12.03 18.67 -5.21
N THR A 157 11.83 18.35 -3.94
CA THR A 157 12.93 18.07 -2.99
C THR A 157 13.66 16.77 -3.33
N GLY A 158 13.01 15.88 -4.09
CA GLY A 158 13.56 14.59 -4.48
C GLY A 158 13.61 13.55 -3.36
N VAL A 159 12.98 13.81 -2.21
CA VAL A 159 12.92 12.85 -1.09
C VAL A 159 12.34 11.51 -1.55
N THR A 160 12.89 10.41 -1.05
CA THR A 160 12.46 9.06 -1.37
C THR A 160 11.49 8.48 -0.36
N SER A 161 11.41 9.07 0.83
CA SER A 161 10.46 8.70 1.88
C SER A 161 10.10 9.90 2.74
N LEU A 162 8.89 9.87 3.29
CA LEU A 162 8.36 10.86 4.21
C LEU A 162 7.71 10.14 5.38
N GLN A 163 8.00 10.57 6.60
CA GLN A 163 7.36 10.03 7.81
C GLN A 163 5.91 10.52 7.91
N GLY A 164 5.07 9.70 8.54
CA GLY A 164 3.72 10.12 8.87
C GLY A 164 3.71 11.18 9.95
N MET A 165 2.59 11.92 10.04
CA MET A 165 2.41 12.98 11.03
C MET A 165 0.97 13.02 11.55
N THR A 166 0.82 13.52 12.76
CA THR A 166 -0.47 13.86 13.33
C THR A 166 -1.02 15.15 12.72
N GLN A 167 -2.31 15.43 12.93
CA GLN A 167 -2.96 16.62 12.37
C GLN A 167 -2.32 17.93 12.89
N ASP A 168 -1.76 17.94 14.10
CA ASP A 168 -1.01 19.07 14.66
C ASP A 168 0.45 19.16 14.17
N GLY A 169 0.82 18.35 13.15
CA GLY A 169 2.12 18.41 12.48
C GLY A 169 3.27 17.73 13.19
N LYS A 170 3.01 16.97 14.26
CA LYS A 170 4.05 16.19 14.93
C LYS A 170 4.35 14.92 14.14
N THR A 171 5.60 14.73 13.74
CA THR A 171 6.06 13.46 13.23
C THR A 171 6.15 12.44 14.35
N ILE A 172 5.59 11.25 14.15
CA ILE A 172 5.84 10.13 15.04
C ILE A 172 7.25 9.64 14.71
N GLY A 173 8.16 9.82 15.67
CA GLY A 173 9.54 9.32 15.53
C GLY A 173 9.58 7.82 15.33
N ASN A 174 10.72 7.30 14.87
CA ASN A 174 10.98 5.87 14.64
C ASN A 174 11.01 5.03 15.95
N GLU A 175 10.31 5.41 16.98
CA GLU A 175 10.08 4.56 18.14
C GLU A 175 8.99 3.54 17.79
N TYR A 176 9.30 2.69 16.80
CA TYR A 176 8.56 1.46 16.58
C TYR A 176 8.94 0.51 17.72
N GLU A 177 8.18 0.55 18.79
CA GLU A 177 8.16 -0.57 19.71
C GLU A 177 7.67 -1.79 18.93
N SER A 178 8.39 -2.89 19.09
CA SER A 178 8.09 -4.16 18.42
C SER A 178 6.59 -4.51 18.55
N PRO A 179 5.94 -5.10 17.52
CA PRO A 179 4.53 -5.52 17.58
C PRO A 179 4.17 -6.45 18.75
N THR A 180 5.14 -6.93 19.52
CA THR A 180 4.92 -7.76 20.71
C THR A 180 4.21 -7.02 21.86
N ASP A 181 4.15 -5.67 21.84
CA ASP A 181 3.53 -4.89 22.91
C ASP A 181 2.14 -4.34 22.59
N LEU A 182 1.62 -4.60 21.37
CA LEU A 182 0.23 -4.29 21.05
C LEU A 182 -0.70 -5.25 21.79
N LYS A 183 -1.08 -4.86 23.00
CA LYS A 183 -2.20 -5.50 23.73
C LYS A 183 -3.50 -5.11 23.02
N TYR A 184 -3.95 -5.94 22.10
CA TYR A 184 -5.29 -5.82 21.55
C TYR A 184 -6.29 -5.99 22.69
N LYS A 185 -6.98 -4.91 23.10
CA LYS A 185 -8.23 -5.06 23.82
C LYS A 185 -9.26 -5.57 22.80
N GLN A 186 -9.67 -6.83 22.94
CA GLN A 186 -10.91 -7.30 22.33
C GLN A 186 -12.05 -6.48 22.95
N ILE A 187 -12.84 -5.82 22.11
CA ILE A 187 -14.16 -5.29 22.45
C ILE A 187 -15.17 -6.32 21.99
#